data_aa53cc2b669463271ed686aa22333515
#
_entry.id   aa53cc2b669463271ed686aa22333515
#
_cell.length_a   1.000
_cell.length_b   1.000
_cell.length_c   1.000
_cell.angle_alpha   90.00
_cell.angle_beta   90.00
_cell.angle_gamma   90.00
#
_symmetry.space_group_name_H-M   'P 1'
#
loop_
_entity.id
_entity.type
_entity.pdbx_description
1 polymer ?
#
loop_
_entity_poly.entity_id
_entity_poly.type
_entity_poly.pdbx_seq_one_letter_code
_entity_poly.pdbx_strand_id
1 'polypeptide(L)'
;IVFSLPGTAGELTPAAPFIVEQTYEADYRTLIKGESGQVVINNPEAWFEGIVISDKDNANVETTPNSAPNATDYTVNAKTAYVQMLDGSYGYRVQFNSAADNTLERYSQVKISLNGVTLTKEADPERYTLSGLTAGNIVSQTPGTASDLIRKEKSIGQLTDEDIHTYVSLREVEFALPDGSYTNVNEGYFGTSNFVSCVPRTLYDKNGGTISMLVNNKTPWRRDGSGMPKGKGTLSGIIVHDLQPLSLIHISEPTRPLYI
;
A
#
# COMPACT_ATOMS: atom_id res chain seq x y z
N ILE A 1 41.67 3.84 -9.37
CA ILE A 1 42.59 3.61 -10.52
C ILE A 1 43.11 4.98 -10.89
N VAL A 2 44.40 5.21 -10.64
CA VAL A 2 45.08 6.45 -11.00
C VAL A 2 45.65 6.24 -12.40
N PHE A 3 45.19 7.00 -13.38
CA PHE A 3 45.82 7.06 -14.67
C PHE A 3 46.88 8.17 -14.65
N SER A 4 48.16 7.81 -14.77
CA SER A 4 49.20 8.78 -15.06
C SER A 4 49.43 8.87 -16.57
N LEU A 5 49.26 10.08 -17.12
CA LEU A 5 49.68 10.39 -18.46
C LEU A 5 51.17 10.73 -18.46
N PRO A 6 51.98 10.24 -19.41
CA PRO A 6 53.40 10.58 -19.49
C PRO A 6 53.60 11.99 -20.04
N GLY A 7 54.32 12.81 -19.25
CA GLY A 7 54.98 14.02 -19.75
C GLY A 7 54.25 15.34 -19.50
N THR A 8 54.52 15.88 -18.35
CA THR A 8 54.97 17.25 -18.01
C THR A 8 54.78 17.46 -16.49
N ALA A 9 55.83 17.82 -15.83
CA ALA A 9 55.79 18.18 -14.40
C ALA A 9 55.09 19.54 -14.25
N GLY A 10 53.79 19.48 -14.07
CA GLY A 10 52.97 20.56 -13.55
C GLY A 10 52.39 20.07 -12.23
N GLU A 11 52.53 20.87 -11.16
CA GLU A 11 51.92 20.61 -9.86
C GLU A 11 50.43 20.29 -10.08
N LEU A 12 50.05 19.03 -9.83
CA LEU A 12 48.64 18.63 -9.76
C LEU A 12 48.07 19.20 -8.46
N THR A 13 47.31 20.27 -8.57
CA THR A 13 46.37 20.65 -7.54
C THR A 13 45.43 19.45 -7.31
N PRO A 14 45.28 18.96 -6.07
CA PRO A 14 44.34 17.89 -5.80
C PRO A 14 42.96 18.33 -6.28
N ALA A 15 42.43 17.65 -7.29
CA ALA A 15 41.04 17.83 -7.68
C ALA A 15 40.21 17.58 -6.42
N ALA A 16 39.30 18.48 -6.13
CA ALA A 16 38.27 18.25 -5.10
C ALA A 16 37.68 16.86 -5.32
N PRO A 17 37.44 16.07 -4.28
CA PRO A 17 36.83 14.77 -4.45
C PRO A 17 35.55 14.94 -5.22
N PHE A 18 35.41 14.20 -6.29
CA PHE A 18 34.11 14.06 -6.99
C PHE A 18 33.17 13.47 -5.94
N ILE A 19 32.32 14.29 -5.34
CA ILE A 19 31.14 13.82 -4.64
C ILE A 19 30.21 13.39 -5.78
N VAL A 20 30.27 12.13 -6.14
CA VAL A 20 29.18 11.50 -6.86
C VAL A 20 28.03 11.50 -5.86
N GLU A 21 27.13 12.46 -5.99
CA GLU A 21 25.80 12.31 -5.41
C GLU A 21 25.19 11.09 -6.07
N GLN A 22 25.45 9.94 -5.48
CA GLN A 22 24.71 8.74 -5.79
C GLN A 22 23.33 8.91 -5.17
N THR A 23 22.42 9.53 -5.91
CA THR A 23 20.99 9.43 -5.69
C THR A 23 20.56 8.02 -6.09
N TYR A 24 20.95 7.03 -5.31
CA TYR A 24 20.37 5.70 -5.43
C TYR A 24 19.18 5.64 -4.50
N GLU A 25 17.99 5.59 -5.10
CA GLU A 25 16.86 4.96 -4.48
C GLU A 25 17.21 3.47 -4.35
N ALA A 26 17.71 3.08 -3.17
CA ALA A 26 18.09 1.70 -2.93
C ALA A 26 16.82 0.88 -2.71
N ASP A 27 16.80 -0.33 -3.25
CA ASP A 27 15.76 -1.30 -2.88
C ASP A 27 16.06 -1.86 -1.47
N TYR A 28 15.45 -1.25 -0.46
CA TYR A 28 15.66 -1.62 0.95
C TYR A 28 15.12 -3.00 1.30
N ARG A 29 14.28 -3.61 0.46
CA ARG A 29 13.79 -4.98 0.65
C ARG A 29 14.94 -5.97 0.70
N THR A 30 16.04 -5.69 0.01
CA THR A 30 17.25 -6.53 -0.03
C THR A 30 18.04 -6.57 1.28
N LEU A 31 17.75 -5.70 2.25
CA LEU A 31 18.37 -5.72 3.55
C LEU A 31 18.03 -6.97 4.37
N ILE A 32 16.89 -7.58 4.10
CA ILE A 32 16.44 -8.81 4.78
C ILE A 32 16.58 -9.97 3.79
N LYS A 33 17.62 -10.77 3.97
CA LYS A 33 17.95 -11.89 3.08
C LYS A 33 17.20 -13.18 3.42
N GLY A 34 16.63 -13.28 4.62
CA GLY A 34 15.82 -14.41 5.05
C GLY A 34 14.39 -14.36 4.49
N GLU A 35 13.63 -15.43 4.72
CA GLU A 35 12.20 -15.47 4.36
C GLU A 35 11.40 -14.40 5.11
N SER A 36 11.75 -14.17 6.37
CA SER A 36 11.15 -13.12 7.21
C SER A 36 12.21 -12.50 8.13
N GLY A 37 11.92 -11.32 8.68
CA GLY A 37 12.79 -10.67 9.64
C GLY A 37 12.53 -9.18 9.79
N GLN A 38 13.36 -8.55 10.62
CA GLN A 38 13.31 -7.11 10.87
C GLN A 38 14.72 -6.53 10.85
N VAL A 39 14.83 -5.29 10.38
CA VAL A 39 16.06 -4.51 10.45
C VAL A 39 15.73 -3.04 10.71
N VAL A 40 16.49 -2.40 11.58
CA VAL A 40 16.43 -0.95 11.74
C VAL A 40 17.39 -0.32 10.75
N ILE A 41 16.91 0.60 9.94
CA ILE A 41 17.70 1.32 8.95
C ILE A 41 18.44 2.46 9.67
N ASN A 42 19.73 2.29 9.93
CA ASN A 42 20.59 3.29 10.56
C ASN A 42 21.45 3.97 9.49
N ASN A 43 20.80 4.73 8.62
CA ASN A 43 21.48 5.48 7.56
C ASN A 43 20.78 6.82 7.35
N PRO A 44 21.43 7.95 7.69
CA PRO A 44 20.86 9.28 7.51
C PRO A 44 20.51 9.63 6.06
N GLU A 45 21.18 8.99 5.11
CA GLU A 45 20.97 9.19 3.68
C GLU A 45 19.88 8.26 3.09
N ALA A 46 19.34 7.36 3.91
CA ALA A 46 18.32 6.43 3.44
C ALA A 46 16.96 7.13 3.26
N TRP A 47 16.38 6.99 2.09
CA TRP A 47 15.05 7.51 1.74
C TRP A 47 14.42 6.72 0.61
N PHE A 48 13.12 6.82 0.44
CA PHE A 48 12.43 6.38 -0.77
C PHE A 48 11.41 7.43 -1.22
N GLU A 49 11.04 7.36 -2.49
CA GLU A 49 9.96 8.15 -3.08
C GLU A 49 8.85 7.24 -3.58
N GLY A 50 7.63 7.71 -3.44
CA GLY A 50 6.47 6.96 -3.90
C GLY A 50 5.22 7.82 -3.95
N ILE A 51 4.10 7.18 -4.34
CA ILE A 51 2.78 7.80 -4.34
C ILE A 51 1.94 7.17 -3.23
N VAL A 52 1.31 8.01 -2.43
CA VAL A 52 0.35 7.57 -1.41
C VAL A 52 -0.91 7.05 -2.10
N ILE A 53 -1.23 5.78 -1.88
CA ILE A 53 -2.37 5.13 -2.51
C ILE A 53 -3.55 4.91 -1.56
N SER A 54 -3.34 5.01 -0.25
CA SER A 54 -4.39 4.93 0.76
C SER A 54 -5.01 6.29 1.07
N ASP A 55 -6.24 6.26 1.55
CA ASP A 55 -7.00 7.44 1.94
C ASP A 55 -7.23 7.42 3.45
N LYS A 56 -6.51 8.26 4.19
CA LYS A 56 -6.62 8.35 5.66
C LYS A 56 -8.00 8.81 6.12
N ASP A 57 -8.69 9.63 5.33
CA ASP A 57 -9.97 10.24 5.70
C ASP A 57 -11.14 9.26 5.56
N ASN A 58 -11.02 8.28 4.66
CA ASN A 58 -12.04 7.25 4.46
C ASN A 58 -11.86 6.02 5.35
N ALA A 59 -10.78 5.96 6.12
CA ALA A 59 -10.52 4.90 7.11
C ALA A 59 -10.60 3.45 6.57
N ASN A 60 -10.58 3.24 5.26
CA ASN A 60 -10.64 1.92 4.64
C ASN A 60 -9.24 1.38 4.34
N VAL A 61 -8.42 1.25 5.35
CA VAL A 61 -7.00 0.93 5.22
C VAL A 61 -6.70 -0.49 5.67
N GLU A 62 -7.27 -0.94 6.78
CA GLU A 62 -6.84 -2.20 7.37
C GLU A 62 -7.91 -2.85 8.24
N THR A 63 -7.85 -4.18 8.34
CA THR A 63 -8.56 -4.95 9.36
C THR A 63 -7.57 -5.46 10.40
N THR A 64 -8.03 -5.60 11.64
CA THR A 64 -7.21 -6.17 12.72
C THR A 64 -7.57 -7.64 12.91
N PRO A 65 -6.59 -8.52 12.88
CA PRO A 65 -6.84 -9.95 12.81
C PRO A 65 -7.27 -10.63 14.12
N ASN A 66 -7.24 -9.97 15.25
CA ASN A 66 -7.14 -10.68 16.53
C ASN A 66 -8.31 -10.56 17.52
N SER A 67 -9.34 -9.78 17.26
CA SER A 67 -10.38 -9.57 18.30
C SER A 67 -11.77 -10.06 17.94
N ALA A 68 -12.11 -10.03 16.67
CA ALA A 68 -13.30 -10.63 16.08
C ALA A 68 -13.10 -10.79 14.60
N PRO A 69 -13.75 -11.75 13.93
CA PRO A 69 -13.71 -11.84 12.48
C PRO A 69 -14.09 -10.49 11.86
N ASN A 70 -13.25 -10.00 10.94
CA ASN A 70 -13.51 -8.76 10.21
C ASN A 70 -13.64 -7.49 11.08
N ALA A 71 -13.00 -7.44 12.24
CA ALA A 71 -12.91 -6.24 13.04
C ALA A 71 -11.80 -5.31 12.53
N THR A 72 -12.04 -4.00 12.62
CA THR A 72 -11.04 -2.98 12.30
C THR A 72 -10.60 -2.28 13.58
N ASP A 73 -9.31 -2.29 13.86
CA ASP A 73 -8.73 -1.40 14.87
C ASP A 73 -8.48 -0.03 14.25
N TYR A 74 -9.38 0.90 14.49
CA TYR A 74 -9.28 2.24 13.94
C TYR A 74 -8.13 3.07 14.50
N THR A 75 -7.52 2.67 15.62
CA THR A 75 -6.29 3.29 16.11
C THR A 75 -5.08 2.89 15.28
N VAL A 76 -4.97 1.64 14.89
CA VAL A 76 -3.95 1.16 13.96
C VAL A 76 -4.21 1.72 12.56
N ASN A 77 -5.47 1.69 12.12
CA ASN A 77 -5.88 2.21 10.82
C ASN A 77 -5.46 3.67 10.62
N ALA A 78 -5.70 4.54 11.60
CA ALA A 78 -5.34 5.96 11.54
C ALA A 78 -3.83 6.22 11.44
N LYS A 79 -3.00 5.28 11.90
CA LYS A 79 -1.52 5.35 11.84
C LYS A 79 -0.93 4.72 10.59
N THR A 80 -1.74 4.09 9.76
CA THR A 80 -1.28 3.28 8.63
C THR A 80 -1.57 3.99 7.31
N ALA A 81 -0.60 3.95 6.41
CA ALA A 81 -0.74 4.34 5.02
C ALA A 81 -0.09 3.29 4.12
N TYR A 82 -0.45 3.31 2.85
CA TYR A 82 0.23 2.53 1.80
C TYR A 82 0.85 3.48 0.80
N VAL A 83 2.12 3.24 0.49
CA VAL A 83 2.89 4.04 -0.45
C VAL A 83 3.47 3.11 -1.51
N GLN A 84 3.09 3.34 -2.76
CA GLN A 84 3.57 2.62 -3.92
C GLN A 84 4.76 3.35 -4.51
N MET A 85 5.78 2.61 -4.97
CA MET A 85 6.91 3.18 -5.69
C MET A 85 6.45 3.92 -6.94
N LEU A 86 7.19 4.95 -7.37
CA LEU A 86 6.81 5.79 -8.50
C LEU A 86 6.59 5.00 -9.80
N ASP A 87 7.36 3.95 -10.00
CA ASP A 87 7.24 3.06 -11.18
C ASP A 87 6.14 2.00 -11.04
N GLY A 88 5.46 1.95 -9.89
CA GLY A 88 4.41 0.98 -9.61
C GLY A 88 4.90 -0.45 -9.32
N SER A 89 6.21 -0.68 -9.22
CA SER A 89 6.79 -2.03 -9.11
C SER A 89 6.37 -2.75 -7.83
N TYR A 90 6.41 -2.09 -6.68
CA TYR A 90 6.01 -2.61 -5.39
C TYR A 90 5.53 -1.48 -4.47
N GLY A 91 5.13 -1.81 -3.25
CA GLY A 91 4.71 -0.82 -2.27
C GLY A 91 5.04 -1.24 -0.85
N TYR A 92 4.97 -0.27 0.04
CA TYR A 92 5.14 -0.46 1.48
C TYR A 92 3.86 -0.16 2.23
N ARG A 93 3.58 -0.97 3.23
CA ARG A 93 2.73 -0.57 4.35
C ARG A 93 3.56 0.32 5.26
N VAL A 94 3.10 1.53 5.54
CA VAL A 94 3.81 2.53 6.34
C VAL A 94 3.06 2.76 7.63
N GLN A 95 3.72 2.56 8.77
CA GLN A 95 3.12 2.75 10.09
C GLN A 95 3.80 3.86 10.87
N PHE A 96 3.03 4.86 11.22
CA PHE A 96 3.45 5.96 12.08
C PHE A 96 3.30 5.62 13.56
N ASN A 97 4.04 6.32 14.43
CA ASN A 97 3.94 6.15 15.87
C ASN A 97 2.58 6.63 16.40
N SER A 98 2.00 7.65 15.80
CA SER A 98 0.70 8.18 16.17
C SER A 98 -0.15 8.53 14.93
N ALA A 99 -1.45 8.66 15.12
CA ALA A 99 -2.35 9.15 14.07
C ALA A 99 -2.03 10.59 13.63
N ALA A 100 -1.55 11.42 14.55
CA ALA A 100 -1.16 12.80 14.26
C ALA A 100 0.10 12.89 13.37
N ASP A 101 0.96 11.88 13.42
CA ASP A 101 2.13 11.80 12.56
C ASP A 101 1.79 11.42 11.11
N ASN A 102 0.66 10.75 10.88
CA ASN A 102 0.22 10.37 9.55
C ASN A 102 -0.46 11.54 8.83
N THR A 103 0.35 12.38 8.21
CA THR A 103 -0.11 13.53 7.42
C THR A 103 -0.12 13.23 5.91
N LEU A 104 0.02 11.97 5.54
CA LEU A 104 0.06 11.56 4.13
C LEU A 104 -1.32 11.74 3.48
N GLU A 105 -1.33 12.45 2.35
CA GLU A 105 -2.52 12.70 1.55
C GLU A 105 -2.54 11.80 0.32
N ARG A 106 -3.70 11.23 0.01
CA ARG A 106 -3.88 10.35 -1.14
C ARG A 106 -3.43 10.99 -2.45
N TYR A 107 -2.77 10.21 -3.27
CA TYR A 107 -2.16 10.60 -4.56
C TYR A 107 -0.98 11.55 -4.46
N SER A 108 -0.60 12.02 -3.29
CA SER A 108 0.62 12.81 -3.15
C SER A 108 1.86 11.99 -3.48
N GLN A 109 2.77 12.60 -4.22
CA GLN A 109 4.13 12.11 -4.32
C GLN A 109 4.89 12.52 -3.06
N VAL A 110 5.52 11.54 -2.41
CA VAL A 110 6.19 11.74 -1.13
C VAL A 110 7.62 11.23 -1.18
N LYS A 111 8.50 11.96 -0.47
CA LYS A 111 9.84 11.49 -0.13
C LYS A 111 9.90 11.25 1.37
N ILE A 112 10.26 10.03 1.76
CA ILE A 112 10.27 9.60 3.15
C ILE A 112 11.67 9.17 3.54
N SER A 113 12.22 9.80 4.60
CA SER A 113 13.47 9.40 5.23
C SER A 113 13.28 8.11 6.01
N LEU A 114 14.19 7.18 5.83
CA LEU A 114 14.16 5.87 6.49
C LEU A 114 15.11 5.76 7.68
N ASN A 115 15.85 6.81 8.02
CA ASN A 115 16.76 6.75 9.16
C ASN A 115 16.01 6.50 10.47
N GLY A 116 16.37 5.45 11.17
CA GLY A 116 15.72 5.00 12.41
C GLY A 116 14.42 4.21 12.20
N VAL A 117 14.00 4.00 10.96
CA VAL A 117 12.78 3.25 10.63
C VAL A 117 13.05 1.75 10.66
N THR A 118 12.13 0.98 11.16
CA THR A 118 12.17 -0.49 11.14
C THR A 118 11.51 -1.01 9.87
N LEU A 119 12.29 -1.72 9.06
CA LEU A 119 11.79 -2.51 7.95
C LEU A 119 11.47 -3.92 8.46
N THR A 120 10.26 -4.39 8.22
CA THR A 120 9.83 -5.77 8.50
C THR A 120 9.48 -6.45 7.19
N LYS A 121 10.01 -7.64 6.98
CA LYS A 121 9.61 -8.57 5.93
C LYS A 121 8.83 -9.71 6.54
N GLU A 122 7.67 -10.00 6.01
CA GLU A 122 6.87 -11.17 6.35
C GLU A 122 6.82 -12.11 5.14
N ALA A 123 6.79 -13.41 5.41
CA ALA A 123 6.67 -14.44 4.38
C ALA A 123 5.22 -14.96 4.30
N ASP A 124 4.94 -15.69 3.23
CA ASP A 124 3.68 -16.41 3.00
C ASP A 124 2.40 -15.57 3.15
N PRO A 125 2.19 -14.57 2.32
CA PRO A 125 2.98 -14.09 1.19
C PRO A 125 4.05 -13.07 1.59
N GLU A 126 5.06 -12.86 0.74
CA GLU A 126 6.11 -11.88 0.95
C GLU A 126 5.54 -10.45 0.88
N ARG A 127 5.74 -9.71 1.96
CA ARG A 127 5.26 -8.32 2.08
C ARG A 127 6.12 -7.51 3.05
N TYR A 128 6.07 -6.19 2.92
CA TYR A 128 6.98 -5.29 3.61
C TYR A 128 6.25 -4.18 4.33
N THR A 129 6.65 -3.95 5.59
CA THR A 129 6.15 -2.88 6.44
C THR A 129 7.31 -2.01 6.92
N LEU A 130 7.14 -0.70 6.81
CA LEU A 130 8.00 0.30 7.43
C LEU A 130 7.30 0.83 8.67
N SER A 131 7.91 0.74 9.83
CA SER A 131 7.31 1.14 11.10
C SER A 131 8.22 2.03 11.93
N GLY A 132 7.63 2.72 12.92
CA GLY A 132 8.37 3.65 13.76
C GLY A 132 8.52 5.05 13.16
N LEU A 133 7.72 5.39 12.15
CA LEU A 133 7.79 6.70 11.51
C LEU A 133 7.12 7.77 12.39
N THR A 134 7.64 8.98 12.23
CA THR A 134 7.04 10.23 12.73
C THR A 134 6.76 11.17 11.57
N ALA A 135 6.03 12.25 11.81
CA ALA A 135 5.85 13.30 10.80
C ALA A 135 7.20 13.85 10.26
N GLY A 136 8.25 13.82 11.10
CA GLY A 136 9.61 14.25 10.70
C GLY A 136 10.28 13.37 9.67
N ASN A 137 9.79 12.16 9.43
CA ASN A 137 10.28 11.30 8.35
C ASN A 137 9.78 11.74 6.96
N ILE A 138 8.70 12.54 6.89
CA ILE A 138 8.17 13.05 5.63
C ILE A 138 9.01 14.26 5.21
N VAL A 139 9.97 14.04 4.30
CA VAL A 139 10.90 15.07 3.81
C VAL A 139 10.18 16.04 2.88
N SER A 140 9.34 15.51 2.00
CA SER A 140 8.51 16.31 1.11
C SER A 140 7.21 15.59 0.77
N GLN A 141 6.18 16.36 0.48
CA GLN A 141 4.90 15.88 -0.01
C GLN A 141 4.36 16.87 -1.04
N THR A 142 4.18 16.42 -2.26
CA THR A 142 3.62 17.21 -3.36
C THR A 142 2.27 16.63 -3.73
N PRO A 143 1.18 17.43 -3.68
CA PRO A 143 -0.13 16.97 -4.09
C PRO A 143 -0.14 16.44 -5.53
N GLY A 144 -0.86 15.36 -5.76
CA GLY A 144 -1.05 14.74 -7.06
C GLY A 144 -2.51 14.35 -7.29
N THR A 145 -2.73 13.62 -8.35
CA THR A 145 -4.06 13.16 -8.77
C THR A 145 -4.05 11.68 -9.10
N ALA A 146 -5.22 11.09 -9.27
CA ALA A 146 -5.35 9.69 -9.65
C ALA A 146 -4.65 9.34 -10.99
N SER A 147 -4.41 10.33 -11.86
CA SER A 147 -3.71 10.14 -13.14
C SER A 147 -2.20 9.96 -12.98
N ASP A 148 -1.65 10.39 -11.84
CA ASP A 148 -0.21 10.24 -11.56
C ASP A 148 0.14 8.83 -11.06
N LEU A 149 -0.89 8.06 -10.70
CA LEU A 149 -0.75 6.72 -10.16
C LEU A 149 -0.62 5.67 -11.28
N ILE A 150 0.48 4.93 -11.27
CA ILE A 150 0.61 3.74 -12.12
C ILE A 150 -0.24 2.62 -11.53
N ARG A 151 -1.22 2.16 -12.30
CA ARG A 151 -2.12 1.06 -11.96
C ARG A 151 -1.68 -0.19 -12.70
N LYS A 152 -1.42 -1.25 -11.97
CA LYS A 152 -1.17 -2.56 -12.60
C LYS A 152 -2.51 -3.14 -13.05
N GLU A 153 -2.66 -3.40 -14.35
CA GLU A 153 -3.84 -4.10 -14.86
C GLU A 153 -3.60 -5.61 -14.88
N LYS A 154 -4.40 -6.36 -14.12
CA LYS A 154 -4.24 -7.80 -13.95
C LYS A 154 -5.58 -8.53 -13.90
N SER A 155 -5.56 -9.84 -14.17
CA SER A 155 -6.60 -10.76 -13.71
C SER A 155 -6.27 -11.26 -12.30
N ILE A 156 -7.23 -11.87 -11.62
CA ILE A 156 -6.99 -12.40 -10.26
C ILE A 156 -5.84 -13.42 -10.25
N GLY A 157 -5.80 -14.31 -11.23
CA GLY A 157 -4.74 -15.33 -11.33
C GLY A 157 -3.35 -14.81 -11.71
N GLN A 158 -3.21 -13.54 -12.07
CA GLN A 158 -1.93 -12.88 -12.35
C GLN A 158 -1.35 -12.14 -11.14
N LEU A 159 -2.06 -12.10 -10.03
CA LEU A 159 -1.56 -11.48 -8.80
C LEU A 159 -0.39 -12.29 -8.24
N THR A 160 0.61 -11.58 -7.77
CA THR A 160 1.81 -12.10 -7.11
C THR A 160 2.06 -11.35 -5.81
N ASP A 161 3.00 -11.81 -5.01
CA ASP A 161 3.37 -11.14 -3.76
C ASP A 161 3.86 -9.70 -3.99
N GLU A 162 4.47 -9.41 -5.14
CA GLU A 162 4.89 -8.04 -5.51
C GLU A 162 3.73 -7.07 -5.72
N ASP A 163 2.51 -7.57 -5.86
CA ASP A 163 1.33 -6.72 -5.99
C ASP A 163 0.80 -6.26 -4.63
N ILE A 164 1.20 -6.92 -3.55
CA ILE A 164 0.80 -6.56 -2.20
C ILE A 164 1.31 -5.15 -1.87
N HIS A 165 0.42 -4.33 -1.31
CA HIS A 165 0.64 -2.90 -1.02
C HIS A 165 0.79 -2.02 -2.28
N THR A 166 0.30 -2.49 -3.44
CA THR A 166 0.20 -1.69 -4.66
C THR A 166 -1.24 -1.51 -5.11
N TYR A 167 -1.46 -0.53 -5.98
CA TYR A 167 -2.77 -0.25 -6.56
C TYR A 167 -2.94 -1.04 -7.86
N VAL A 168 -3.91 -1.93 -7.87
CA VAL A 168 -4.17 -2.85 -8.99
C VAL A 168 -5.57 -2.62 -9.53
N SER A 169 -5.71 -2.71 -10.86
CA SER A 169 -6.99 -2.77 -11.56
C SER A 169 -7.24 -4.22 -12.00
N LEU A 170 -8.19 -4.87 -11.37
CA LEU A 170 -8.62 -6.22 -11.74
C LEU A 170 -9.65 -6.13 -12.84
N ARG A 171 -9.35 -6.74 -13.97
CA ARG A 171 -10.20 -6.73 -15.16
C ARG A 171 -11.11 -7.95 -15.21
N GLU A 172 -12.28 -7.76 -15.82
CA GLU A 172 -13.28 -8.82 -16.07
C GLU A 172 -13.69 -9.57 -14.79
N VAL A 173 -13.80 -8.86 -13.69
CA VAL A 173 -14.26 -9.40 -12.41
C VAL A 173 -15.74 -9.12 -12.20
N GLU A 174 -16.39 -9.97 -11.43
CA GLU A 174 -17.80 -9.88 -11.09
C GLU A 174 -18.02 -10.23 -9.62
N PHE A 175 -18.96 -9.58 -8.97
CA PHE A 175 -19.33 -9.94 -7.60
C PHE A 175 -20.15 -11.22 -7.59
N ALA A 176 -19.79 -12.15 -6.72
CA ALA A 176 -20.50 -13.42 -6.56
C ALA A 176 -21.96 -13.22 -6.10
N LEU A 177 -22.18 -12.22 -5.24
CA LEU A 177 -23.50 -11.82 -4.73
C LEU A 177 -23.63 -10.30 -4.83
N PRO A 178 -24.15 -9.76 -5.93
CA PRO A 178 -24.22 -8.32 -6.18
C PRO A 178 -25.46 -7.67 -5.55
N ASP A 179 -25.90 -8.14 -4.40
CA ASP A 179 -27.07 -7.63 -3.71
C ASP A 179 -26.69 -6.83 -2.45
N GLY A 180 -27.45 -5.78 -2.19
CA GLY A 180 -27.26 -4.91 -1.04
C GLY A 180 -26.19 -3.85 -1.24
N SER A 181 -25.58 -3.41 -0.14
CA SER A 181 -24.50 -2.41 -0.12
C SER A 181 -23.12 -3.07 -0.09
N TYR A 182 -22.07 -2.27 -0.29
CA TYR A 182 -20.69 -2.76 -0.23
C TYR A 182 -20.32 -3.35 1.12
N THR A 183 -20.87 -2.83 2.20
CA THR A 183 -20.80 -3.43 3.54
C THR A 183 -22.21 -3.87 3.90
N ASN A 184 -22.55 -5.09 3.52
CA ASN A 184 -23.92 -5.60 3.66
C ASN A 184 -24.07 -6.44 4.92
N VAL A 185 -24.07 -5.78 6.03
CA VAL A 185 -24.52 -6.38 7.30
C VAL A 185 -25.34 -5.38 8.08
N ASN A 186 -25.91 -5.82 9.17
CA ASN A 186 -26.38 -4.97 10.26
C ASN A 186 -25.14 -4.25 10.87
N GLU A 187 -24.42 -3.58 10.03
CA GLU A 187 -23.23 -2.79 10.24
C GLU A 187 -22.47 -3.13 11.51
N GLY A 188 -21.96 -4.34 11.54
CA GLY A 188 -21.03 -4.70 12.51
C GLY A 188 -21.57 -5.37 13.78
N TYR A 189 -22.79 -5.79 13.80
CA TYR A 189 -23.26 -6.58 14.92
C TYR A 189 -23.13 -8.07 14.65
N PHE A 190 -22.30 -8.74 15.45
CA PHE A 190 -22.14 -10.17 15.42
C PHE A 190 -22.34 -10.73 16.83
N GLY A 191 -23.52 -11.30 17.10
CA GLY A 191 -23.90 -11.79 18.41
C GLY A 191 -24.15 -10.67 19.42
N THR A 192 -23.97 -10.94 20.70
CA THR A 192 -24.37 -10.04 21.81
C THR A 192 -23.30 -9.02 22.20
N SER A 193 -22.08 -9.12 21.71
CA SER A 193 -20.97 -8.26 22.16
C SER A 193 -19.87 -8.00 21.13
N ASN A 194 -19.90 -8.60 19.95
CA ASN A 194 -18.88 -8.43 18.94
C ASN A 194 -19.42 -7.64 17.74
N PHE A 195 -18.67 -6.62 17.35
CA PHE A 195 -18.98 -5.80 16.18
C PHE A 195 -18.11 -6.23 15.00
N VAL A 196 -18.74 -6.38 13.86
CA VAL A 196 -18.06 -6.61 12.57
C VAL A 196 -17.90 -5.27 11.87
N SER A 197 -16.70 -4.89 11.54
CA SER A 197 -16.41 -3.60 10.87
C SER A 197 -16.54 -3.67 9.36
N CYS A 198 -16.41 -4.86 8.78
CA CYS A 198 -16.51 -5.08 7.34
C CYS A 198 -17.00 -6.50 7.06
N VAL A 199 -17.55 -6.71 5.87
CA VAL A 199 -17.93 -8.03 5.38
C VAL A 199 -17.25 -8.27 4.05
N PRO A 200 -16.53 -9.39 3.90
CA PRO A 200 -15.93 -9.74 2.63
C PRO A 200 -16.98 -9.88 1.53
N ARG A 201 -16.73 -9.24 0.39
CA ARG A 201 -17.53 -9.41 -0.83
C ARG A 201 -16.67 -10.14 -1.85
N THR A 202 -17.02 -11.36 -2.14
CA THR A 202 -16.26 -12.20 -3.07
C THR A 202 -16.44 -11.72 -4.50
N LEU A 203 -15.31 -11.57 -5.17
CA LEU A 203 -15.19 -11.36 -6.61
C LEU A 203 -14.62 -12.62 -7.25
N TYR A 204 -15.03 -12.89 -8.46
CA TYR A 204 -14.45 -13.94 -9.30
C TYR A 204 -14.18 -13.42 -10.71
N ASP A 205 -13.26 -14.06 -11.40
CA ASP A 205 -12.98 -13.83 -12.81
C ASP A 205 -13.42 -15.02 -13.68
N LYS A 206 -13.32 -14.86 -14.98
CA LYS A 206 -13.70 -15.90 -15.95
C LYS A 206 -12.89 -17.19 -15.84
N ASN A 207 -11.73 -17.15 -15.18
CA ASN A 207 -10.82 -18.28 -15.04
C ASN A 207 -11.03 -19.02 -13.70
N GLY A 208 -12.01 -18.58 -12.91
CA GLY A 208 -12.32 -19.17 -11.60
C GLY A 208 -11.43 -18.64 -10.47
N GLY A 209 -10.59 -17.65 -10.72
CA GLY A 209 -9.87 -16.95 -9.66
C GLY A 209 -10.85 -16.20 -8.76
N THR A 210 -10.60 -16.20 -7.45
CA THR A 210 -11.43 -15.49 -6.47
C THR A 210 -10.59 -14.60 -5.59
N ILE A 211 -11.17 -13.46 -5.18
CA ILE A 211 -10.58 -12.53 -4.24
C ILE A 211 -11.68 -11.84 -3.46
N SER A 212 -11.40 -11.42 -2.24
CA SER A 212 -12.37 -10.71 -1.41
C SER A 212 -12.12 -9.21 -1.42
N MET A 213 -13.19 -8.45 -1.57
CA MET A 213 -13.20 -7.00 -1.35
C MET A 213 -13.63 -6.70 0.07
N LEU A 214 -12.89 -5.83 0.74
CA LEU A 214 -13.25 -5.31 2.06
C LEU A 214 -13.55 -3.81 2.00
N VAL A 215 -14.69 -3.45 2.57
CA VAL A 215 -15.09 -2.07 2.81
C VAL A 215 -15.56 -1.98 4.24
N ASN A 216 -14.89 -1.17 5.05
CA ASN A 216 -15.25 -1.05 6.45
C ASN A 216 -16.46 -0.12 6.68
N ASN A 217 -17.02 -0.17 7.89
CA ASN A 217 -18.25 0.54 8.23
C ASN A 217 -18.09 2.05 8.42
N LYS A 218 -16.88 2.59 8.39
CA LYS A 218 -16.62 4.04 8.41
C LYS A 218 -16.46 4.65 7.01
N THR A 219 -16.34 3.83 5.97
CA THR A 219 -16.21 4.31 4.60
C THR A 219 -17.49 5.04 4.17
N PRO A 220 -17.43 6.32 3.78
CA PRO A 220 -18.62 7.14 3.53
C PRO A 220 -19.53 6.61 2.40
N TRP A 221 -18.92 6.09 1.34
CA TRP A 221 -19.63 5.60 0.16
C TRP A 221 -20.16 4.15 0.28
N ARG A 222 -19.93 3.48 1.39
CA ARG A 222 -20.38 2.08 1.58
C ARG A 222 -21.87 1.88 1.44
N ARG A 223 -22.64 2.93 1.72
CA ARG A 223 -24.10 2.99 1.65
C ARG A 223 -24.57 4.34 1.12
N ASP A 224 -24.11 4.72 -0.05
CA ASP A 224 -24.49 5.98 -0.71
C ASP A 224 -25.84 5.88 -1.48
N GLY A 225 -26.53 4.77 -1.36
CA GLY A 225 -27.78 4.48 -2.09
C GLY A 225 -27.56 3.81 -3.45
N SER A 226 -26.31 3.68 -3.90
CA SER A 226 -25.98 2.86 -5.07
C SER A 226 -25.95 1.39 -4.66
N GLY A 227 -26.57 0.53 -5.46
CA GLY A 227 -26.44 -0.93 -5.31
C GLY A 227 -25.07 -1.43 -5.75
N MET A 228 -24.77 -2.68 -5.38
CA MET A 228 -23.58 -3.36 -5.89
C MET A 228 -23.64 -3.47 -7.42
N PRO A 229 -22.54 -3.22 -8.14
CA PRO A 229 -22.48 -3.43 -9.58
C PRO A 229 -22.81 -4.86 -9.95
N LYS A 230 -23.59 -5.05 -11.01
CA LYS A 230 -23.93 -6.37 -11.57
C LYS A 230 -23.19 -6.58 -12.88
N GLY A 231 -22.82 -7.84 -13.13
CA GLY A 231 -22.08 -8.20 -14.33
C GLY A 231 -20.59 -7.88 -14.25
N LYS A 232 -19.90 -8.10 -15.35
CA LYS A 232 -18.45 -7.96 -15.44
C LYS A 232 -18.01 -6.51 -15.51
N GLY A 233 -16.91 -6.21 -14.82
CA GLY A 233 -16.33 -4.89 -14.81
C GLY A 233 -14.87 -4.89 -14.42
N THR A 234 -14.33 -3.69 -14.23
CA THR A 234 -12.99 -3.49 -13.66
C THR A 234 -13.14 -2.95 -12.26
N LEU A 235 -12.42 -3.54 -11.33
CA LEU A 235 -12.36 -3.10 -9.95
C LEU A 235 -10.92 -2.74 -9.58
N SER A 236 -10.72 -1.53 -9.07
CA SER A 236 -9.40 -1.05 -8.69
C SER A 236 -9.29 -0.84 -7.19
N GLY A 237 -8.16 -1.23 -6.62
CA GLY A 237 -7.91 -1.09 -5.19
C GLY A 237 -6.50 -1.47 -4.80
N ILE A 238 -6.24 -1.41 -3.50
CA ILE A 238 -4.97 -1.82 -2.91
C ILE A 238 -5.04 -3.30 -2.59
N ILE A 239 -4.06 -4.07 -3.06
CA ILE A 239 -3.91 -5.47 -2.68
C ILE A 239 -3.27 -5.52 -1.29
N VAL A 240 -3.91 -6.23 -0.38
CA VAL A 240 -3.37 -6.49 0.96
C VAL A 240 -3.51 -7.96 1.30
N HIS A 241 -2.65 -8.44 2.16
CA HIS A 241 -2.83 -9.71 2.83
C HIS A 241 -3.47 -9.48 4.19
N ASP A 242 -4.61 -10.10 4.43
CA ASP A 242 -5.22 -10.18 5.75
C ASP A 242 -4.91 -11.54 6.37
N LEU A 243 -4.77 -11.59 7.68
CA LEU A 243 -4.53 -12.82 8.44
C LEU A 243 -5.73 -13.78 8.49
N GLN A 244 -6.86 -13.41 7.89
CA GLN A 244 -7.92 -14.35 7.54
C GLN A 244 -7.48 -15.16 6.31
N PRO A 245 -7.89 -16.40 6.15
CA PRO A 245 -7.36 -17.32 5.10
C PRO A 245 -7.69 -16.91 3.67
N LEU A 246 -8.08 -15.67 3.43
CA LEU A 246 -8.45 -15.13 2.12
C LEU A 246 -7.62 -13.87 1.85
N SER A 247 -6.94 -13.85 0.74
CA SER A 247 -6.30 -12.63 0.25
C SER A 247 -7.35 -11.57 -0.04
N LEU A 248 -7.18 -10.37 0.50
CA LEU A 248 -8.21 -9.33 0.50
C LEU A 248 -7.75 -8.11 -0.28
N ILE A 249 -8.68 -7.54 -1.05
CA ILE A 249 -8.51 -6.23 -1.67
C ILE A 249 -9.18 -5.19 -0.79
N HIS A 250 -8.42 -4.23 -0.32
CA HIS A 250 -8.93 -2.98 0.22
C HIS A 250 -9.17 -2.01 -0.94
N ILE A 251 -10.41 -1.72 -1.22
CA ILE A 251 -10.75 -0.76 -2.26
C ILE A 251 -10.97 0.59 -1.61
N SER A 252 -10.21 1.56 -2.05
CA SER A 252 -10.36 2.93 -1.58
C SER A 252 -11.50 3.68 -2.29
N GLU A 253 -11.84 3.28 -3.51
CA GLU A 253 -13.02 3.75 -4.26
C GLU A 253 -13.40 2.73 -5.35
N PRO A 254 -14.67 2.32 -5.46
CA PRO A 254 -15.12 1.60 -6.63
C PRO A 254 -15.10 2.57 -7.82
N THR A 255 -14.27 2.29 -8.81
CA THR A 255 -14.46 2.94 -10.10
C THR A 255 -15.80 2.45 -10.64
N ARG A 256 -16.77 3.35 -10.79
CA ARG A 256 -18.04 2.99 -11.43
C ARG A 256 -17.74 2.43 -12.80
N PRO A 257 -18.28 1.26 -13.17
CA PRO A 257 -18.25 0.85 -14.56
C PRO A 257 -18.93 1.95 -15.37
N LEU A 258 -18.25 2.48 -16.37
CA LEU A 258 -18.92 3.27 -17.39
C LEU A 258 -19.84 2.28 -18.13
N TYR A 259 -21.13 2.32 -17.84
CA TYR A 259 -22.11 1.69 -18.69
C TYR A 259 -22.13 2.44 -20.02
N ILE A 260 -21.76 1.76 -21.08
CA ILE A 260 -22.13 2.14 -22.45
C ILE A 260 -23.47 1.50 -22.75
#